data_76035c06779489eb897b13f13b21df2f
#
_entry.id   76035c06779489eb897b13f13b21df2f
#
_cell.length_a   1.000
_cell.length_b   1.000
_cell.length_c   1.000
_cell.angle_alpha   90.00
_cell.angle_beta   90.00
_cell.angle_gamma   90.00
#
_symmetry.space_group_name_H-M   'P 1'
#
loop_
_entity.id
_entity.type
_entity.pdbx_description
1 polymer ?
#
loop_
_entity_poly.entity_id
_entity_poly.type
_entity_poly.pdbx_seq_one_letter_code
_entity_poly.pdbx_strand_id
1 'polypeptide(L)'
;MQSDLHMSDTVWSAGISLFYVGYIISQVPANVFIAKGKPSILFPCIALVWSAVTICMPALTSGWGFCLCRFLVGVAEGPFVPAVSLLTSSWYTKQESPLRMGIWHAGNIISNVFSGLLAAAILTNMDGIAKLRAWQWFILLEGIVSIIVAVTGFWFIPNFPNNTGRRWFTEEEAAMAEYRQVVSAGGTREDDEGDYWGGVLLAVKDPFTWGFAAIHFSLIIAQSFKDFFPSVSPSHA
;
A
#
# COMPACT_ATOMS: atom_id res chain seq x y z
N MET A 1 -16.40 3.45 -17.18
CA MET A 1 -15.29 2.52 -17.43
C MET A 1 -15.78 1.15 -17.88
N GLN A 2 -16.57 0.43 -17.08
CA GLN A 2 -17.05 -0.93 -17.44
C GLN A 2 -17.82 -0.95 -18.77
N SER A 3 -18.75 -0.03 -18.96
CA SER A 3 -19.52 0.15 -20.20
C SER A 3 -18.64 0.56 -21.39
N ASP A 4 -17.66 1.42 -21.18
CA ASP A 4 -16.79 1.94 -22.25
C ASP A 4 -15.80 0.88 -22.78
N LEU A 5 -15.38 -0.04 -21.92
CA LEU A 5 -14.51 -1.16 -22.25
C LEU A 5 -15.28 -2.44 -22.62
N HIS A 6 -16.62 -2.34 -22.72
CA HIS A 6 -17.51 -3.47 -23.02
C HIS A 6 -17.23 -4.72 -22.15
N MET A 7 -16.92 -4.49 -20.85
CA MET A 7 -16.61 -5.58 -19.93
C MET A 7 -17.88 -6.15 -19.31
N SER A 8 -17.95 -7.48 -19.23
CA SER A 8 -18.97 -8.15 -18.42
C SER A 8 -18.71 -7.98 -16.92
N ASP A 9 -19.74 -8.12 -16.10
CA ASP A 9 -19.62 -8.09 -14.64
C ASP A 9 -18.60 -9.12 -14.12
N THR A 10 -18.51 -10.26 -14.81
CA THR A 10 -17.53 -11.30 -14.48
C THR A 10 -16.09 -10.83 -14.69
N VAL A 11 -15.78 -10.15 -15.80
CA VAL A 11 -14.44 -9.62 -16.09
C VAL A 11 -14.09 -8.49 -15.11
N TRP A 12 -15.05 -7.65 -14.77
CA TRP A 12 -14.88 -6.60 -13.78
C TRP A 12 -14.53 -7.16 -12.40
N SER A 13 -15.32 -8.12 -11.92
CA SER A 13 -15.09 -8.81 -10.64
C SER A 13 -13.79 -9.60 -10.61
N ALA A 14 -13.43 -10.25 -11.74
CA ALA A 14 -12.16 -10.93 -11.89
C ALA A 14 -10.98 -9.96 -11.78
N GLY A 15 -11.04 -8.78 -12.39
CA GLY A 15 -9.99 -7.75 -12.27
C GLY A 15 -9.80 -7.27 -10.83
N ILE A 16 -10.88 -7.07 -10.09
CA ILE A 16 -10.81 -6.73 -8.66
C ILE A 16 -10.16 -7.87 -7.86
N SER A 17 -10.56 -9.12 -8.12
CA SER A 17 -9.99 -10.28 -7.44
C SER A 17 -8.51 -10.47 -7.75
N LEU A 18 -8.09 -10.26 -9.00
CA LEU A 18 -6.68 -10.37 -9.44
C LEU A 18 -5.78 -9.33 -8.77
N PHE A 19 -6.30 -8.14 -8.47
CA PHE A 19 -5.57 -7.16 -7.66
C PHE A 19 -5.20 -7.77 -6.29
N TYR A 20 -6.15 -8.35 -5.57
CA TYR A 20 -5.87 -8.95 -4.26
C TYR A 20 -4.95 -10.18 -4.36
N VAL A 21 -5.05 -10.96 -5.43
CA VAL A 21 -4.11 -12.08 -5.66
C VAL A 21 -2.68 -11.55 -5.83
N GLY A 22 -2.47 -10.54 -6.66
CA GLY A 22 -1.17 -9.90 -6.83
C GLY A 22 -0.64 -9.30 -5.52
N TYR A 23 -1.52 -8.64 -4.78
CA TYR A 23 -1.24 -8.02 -3.49
C TYR A 23 -0.74 -9.04 -2.45
N ILE A 24 -1.44 -10.16 -2.29
CA ILE A 24 -1.08 -11.21 -1.30
C ILE A 24 0.25 -11.89 -1.69
N ILE A 25 0.41 -12.27 -2.95
CA ILE A 25 1.60 -12.98 -3.42
C ILE A 25 2.86 -12.12 -3.26
N SER A 26 2.77 -10.83 -3.47
CA SER A 26 3.92 -9.92 -3.40
C SER A 26 4.36 -9.57 -1.97
N GLN A 27 3.47 -9.64 -0.97
CA GLN A 27 3.76 -9.18 0.39
C GLN A 27 4.97 -9.85 1.03
N VAL A 28 5.01 -11.18 1.03
CA VAL A 28 6.07 -11.93 1.73
C VAL A 28 7.43 -11.78 1.04
N PRO A 29 7.57 -12.02 -0.28
CA PRO A 29 8.85 -11.86 -0.96
C PRO A 29 9.40 -10.44 -0.87
N ALA A 30 8.53 -9.46 -1.08
CA ALA A 30 8.96 -8.06 -1.08
C ALA A 30 9.38 -7.57 0.31
N ASN A 31 8.73 -8.05 1.37
CA ASN A 31 9.14 -7.73 2.75
C ASN A 31 10.58 -8.18 3.04
N VAL A 32 10.98 -9.35 2.57
CA VAL A 32 12.35 -9.85 2.67
C VAL A 32 13.32 -8.92 1.92
N PHE A 33 12.95 -8.44 0.73
CA PHE A 33 13.77 -7.48 -0.03
C PHE A 33 13.89 -6.14 0.68
N ILE A 34 12.80 -5.63 1.25
CA ILE A 34 12.78 -4.35 1.94
C ILE A 34 13.61 -4.40 3.21
N ALA A 35 13.54 -5.50 3.97
CA ALA A 35 14.33 -5.68 5.18
C ALA A 35 15.86 -5.62 4.93
N LYS A 36 16.30 -6.05 3.75
CA LYS A 36 17.72 -6.00 3.33
C LYS A 36 18.09 -4.72 2.58
N GLY A 37 17.10 -3.98 2.10
CA GLY A 37 17.29 -2.87 1.18
C GLY A 37 17.41 -1.51 1.87
N LYS A 38 17.28 -0.47 1.05
CA LYS A 38 17.25 0.93 1.49
C LYS A 38 15.82 1.47 1.33
N PRO A 39 15.05 1.63 2.41
CA PRO A 39 13.69 2.16 2.35
C PRO A 39 13.57 3.47 1.57
N SER A 40 14.53 4.39 1.72
CA SER A 40 14.56 5.68 1.03
C SER A 40 14.54 5.58 -0.51
N ILE A 41 14.93 4.44 -1.06
CA ILE A 41 14.90 4.18 -2.51
C ILE A 41 13.73 3.25 -2.85
N LEU A 42 13.56 2.17 -2.08
CA LEU A 42 12.57 1.14 -2.39
C LEU A 42 11.14 1.64 -2.33
N PHE A 43 10.76 2.42 -1.30
CA PHE A 43 9.41 2.95 -1.21
C PHE A 43 9.02 3.87 -2.38
N PRO A 44 9.84 4.88 -2.73
CA PRO A 44 9.52 5.71 -3.89
C PRO A 44 9.51 4.92 -5.20
N CYS A 45 10.41 3.96 -5.39
CA CYS A 45 10.43 3.12 -6.60
C CYS A 45 9.16 2.27 -6.71
N ILE A 46 8.72 1.64 -5.63
CA ILE A 46 7.48 0.87 -5.57
C ILE A 46 6.30 1.78 -5.91
N ALA A 47 6.24 2.98 -5.30
CA ALA A 47 5.19 3.96 -5.55
C ALA A 47 5.18 4.45 -7.00
N LEU A 48 6.34 4.67 -7.61
CA LEU A 48 6.45 5.03 -9.02
C LEU A 48 5.96 3.92 -9.95
N VAL A 49 6.27 2.65 -9.64
CA VAL A 49 5.81 1.50 -10.44
C VAL A 49 4.29 1.41 -10.45
N TRP A 50 3.64 1.43 -9.27
CA TRP A 50 2.17 1.37 -9.26
C TRP A 50 1.53 2.60 -9.91
N SER A 51 2.10 3.79 -9.70
CA SER A 51 1.59 5.03 -10.32
C SER A 51 1.70 4.98 -11.84
N ALA A 52 2.82 4.48 -12.37
CA ALA A 52 3.02 4.30 -13.81
C ALA A 52 2.00 3.32 -14.40
N VAL A 53 1.76 2.18 -13.76
CA VAL A 53 0.73 1.22 -14.19
C VAL A 53 -0.66 1.85 -14.14
N THR A 54 -0.96 2.61 -13.08
CA THR A 54 -2.23 3.32 -12.94
C THR A 54 -2.46 4.33 -14.07
N ILE A 55 -1.44 5.12 -14.42
CA ILE A 55 -1.53 6.10 -15.52
C ILE A 55 -1.72 5.40 -16.88
N CYS A 56 -1.28 4.16 -17.05
CA CYS A 56 -1.53 3.39 -18.26
C CYS A 56 -2.98 2.89 -18.38
N MET A 57 -3.74 2.82 -17.28
CA MET A 57 -5.12 2.32 -17.32
C MET A 57 -6.08 3.09 -18.24
N PRO A 58 -6.05 4.42 -18.36
CA PRO A 58 -6.88 5.16 -19.30
C PRO A 58 -6.68 4.81 -20.77
N ALA A 59 -5.52 4.26 -21.14
CA ALA A 59 -5.20 3.82 -22.52
C ALA A 59 -5.71 2.39 -22.83
N LEU A 60 -6.34 1.71 -21.88
CA LEU A 60 -6.83 0.35 -22.07
C LEU A 60 -8.04 0.32 -23.01
N THR A 61 -8.03 -0.66 -23.90
CA THR A 61 -9.10 -0.91 -24.86
C THR A 61 -9.76 -2.29 -24.68
N SER A 62 -9.27 -3.09 -23.73
CA SER A 62 -9.76 -4.46 -23.54
C SER A 62 -9.87 -4.83 -22.05
N GLY A 63 -10.81 -5.75 -21.74
CA GLY A 63 -11.00 -6.27 -20.40
C GLY A 63 -9.80 -7.08 -19.89
N TRP A 64 -9.07 -7.76 -20.76
CA TRP A 64 -7.82 -8.46 -20.39
C TRP A 64 -6.72 -7.51 -19.95
N GLY A 65 -6.58 -6.37 -20.65
CA GLY A 65 -5.66 -5.32 -20.23
C GLY A 65 -5.99 -4.78 -18.84
N PHE A 66 -7.29 -4.60 -18.54
CA PHE A 66 -7.74 -4.21 -17.21
C PHE A 66 -7.34 -5.22 -16.14
N CYS A 67 -7.59 -6.52 -16.37
CA CYS A 67 -7.19 -7.58 -15.43
C CYS A 67 -5.68 -7.60 -15.19
N LEU A 68 -4.88 -7.47 -16.24
CA LEU A 68 -3.42 -7.42 -16.14
C LEU A 68 -2.94 -6.20 -15.35
N CYS A 69 -3.46 -5.01 -15.66
CA CYS A 69 -3.11 -3.80 -14.90
C CYS A 69 -3.50 -3.91 -13.42
N ARG A 70 -4.68 -4.43 -13.09
CA ARG A 70 -5.10 -4.66 -11.72
C ARG A 70 -4.17 -5.61 -10.97
N PHE A 71 -3.77 -6.70 -11.61
CA PHE A 71 -2.80 -7.63 -11.03
C PHE A 71 -1.45 -6.94 -10.78
N LEU A 72 -0.92 -6.20 -11.76
CA LEU A 72 0.36 -5.51 -11.65
C LEU A 72 0.34 -4.41 -10.57
N VAL A 73 -0.76 -3.66 -10.46
CA VAL A 73 -0.93 -2.68 -9.35
C VAL A 73 -0.94 -3.42 -8.02
N GLY A 74 -1.66 -4.54 -7.89
CA GLY A 74 -1.67 -5.35 -6.68
C GLY A 74 -0.27 -5.84 -6.29
N VAL A 75 0.51 -6.35 -7.25
CA VAL A 75 1.89 -6.78 -7.01
C VAL A 75 2.78 -5.62 -6.56
N ALA A 76 2.62 -4.45 -7.15
CA ALA A 76 3.42 -3.29 -6.79
C ALA A 76 3.02 -2.67 -5.44
N GLU A 77 1.73 -2.61 -5.13
CA GLU A 77 1.19 -1.98 -3.92
C GLU A 77 1.29 -2.87 -2.68
N GLY A 78 1.17 -4.21 -2.85
CA GLY A 78 1.12 -5.17 -1.74
C GLY A 78 2.24 -5.04 -0.70
N PRO A 79 3.49 -4.78 -1.09
CA PRO A 79 4.61 -4.60 -0.17
C PRO A 79 4.53 -3.36 0.71
N PHE A 80 3.74 -2.37 0.35
CA PHE A 80 3.82 -1.03 0.95
C PHE A 80 3.42 -1.00 2.42
N VAL A 81 2.30 -1.60 2.78
CA VAL A 81 1.80 -1.61 4.17
C VAL A 81 2.75 -2.33 5.14
N PRO A 82 3.19 -3.58 4.87
CA PRO A 82 4.14 -4.24 5.72
C PRO A 82 5.50 -3.52 5.78
N ALA A 83 5.91 -2.90 4.69
CA ALA A 83 7.14 -2.11 4.65
C ALA A 83 7.07 -0.85 5.55
N VAL A 84 5.95 -0.12 5.53
CA VAL A 84 5.71 1.01 6.45
C VAL A 84 5.75 0.54 7.90
N SER A 85 5.13 -0.61 8.21
CA SER A 85 5.16 -1.20 9.55
C SER A 85 6.58 -1.55 9.98
N LEU A 86 7.37 -2.16 9.10
CA LEU A 86 8.76 -2.52 9.35
C LEU A 86 9.63 -1.26 9.58
N LEU A 87 9.50 -0.24 8.73
CA LEU A 87 10.24 1.01 8.90
C LEU A 87 9.84 1.73 10.20
N THR A 88 8.55 1.78 10.51
CA THR A 88 8.06 2.40 11.75
C THR A 88 8.58 1.66 12.97
N SER A 89 8.54 0.34 13.00
CA SER A 89 9.03 -0.46 14.11
C SER A 89 10.56 -0.40 14.27
N SER A 90 11.31 -0.02 13.25
CA SER A 90 12.76 0.14 13.33
C SER A 90 13.20 1.48 13.97
N TRP A 91 12.35 2.51 13.91
CA TRP A 91 12.64 3.84 14.47
C TRP A 91 11.95 4.10 15.81
N TYR A 92 10.78 3.51 16.04
CA TYR A 92 9.92 3.80 17.18
C TYR A 92 9.77 2.58 18.08
N THR A 93 9.80 2.81 19.38
CA THR A 93 9.60 1.76 20.40
C THR A 93 8.21 1.14 20.33
N LYS A 94 8.02 -0.03 20.96
CA LYS A 94 6.71 -0.73 21.04
C LYS A 94 5.58 0.16 21.60
N GLN A 95 5.92 1.13 22.44
CA GLN A 95 4.94 2.05 23.03
C GLN A 95 4.59 3.22 22.10
N GLU A 96 5.53 3.66 21.25
CA GLU A 96 5.35 4.80 20.33
C GLU A 96 4.74 4.38 18.99
N SER A 97 5.03 3.16 18.54
CA SER A 97 4.64 2.62 17.24
C SER A 97 3.12 2.67 16.99
N PRO A 98 2.24 2.30 17.96
CA PRO A 98 0.79 2.31 17.73
C PRO A 98 0.24 3.70 17.41
N LEU A 99 0.75 4.74 18.06
CA LEU A 99 0.33 6.12 17.79
C LEU A 99 0.70 6.54 16.36
N ARG A 100 1.92 6.20 15.90
CA ARG A 100 2.40 6.52 14.56
C ARG A 100 1.60 5.79 13.48
N MET A 101 1.33 4.51 13.71
CA MET A 101 0.47 3.73 12.83
C MET A 101 -0.97 4.26 12.80
N GLY A 102 -1.49 4.74 13.94
CA GLY A 102 -2.80 5.39 14.02
C GLY A 102 -2.87 6.67 13.17
N ILE A 103 -1.84 7.51 13.22
CA ILE A 103 -1.74 8.72 12.37
C ILE A 103 -1.71 8.34 10.88
N TRP A 104 -0.94 7.31 10.52
CA TRP A 104 -0.89 6.81 9.15
C TRP A 104 -2.26 6.31 8.66
N HIS A 105 -2.97 5.54 9.48
CA HIS A 105 -4.34 5.11 9.16
C HIS A 105 -5.33 6.27 9.06
N ALA A 106 -5.20 7.30 9.90
CA ALA A 106 -6.02 8.51 9.77
C ALA A 106 -5.80 9.21 8.42
N GLY A 107 -4.55 9.25 7.94
CA GLY A 107 -4.21 9.73 6.60
C GLY A 107 -4.94 8.97 5.49
N ASN A 108 -5.07 7.65 5.61
CA ASN A 108 -5.82 6.82 4.67
C ASN A 108 -7.32 7.21 4.65
N ILE A 109 -7.93 7.42 5.80
CA ILE A 109 -9.34 7.84 5.89
C ILE A 109 -9.54 9.21 5.23
N ILE A 110 -8.65 10.17 5.51
CA ILE A 110 -8.69 11.51 4.93
C ILE A 110 -8.54 11.44 3.40
N SER A 111 -7.63 10.61 2.90
CA SER A 111 -7.43 10.46 1.46
C SER A 111 -8.67 9.92 0.74
N ASN A 112 -9.41 9.00 1.35
CA ASN A 112 -10.67 8.50 0.80
C ASN A 112 -11.73 9.60 0.68
N VAL A 113 -11.80 10.53 1.65
CA VAL A 113 -12.70 11.69 1.57
C VAL A 113 -12.31 12.62 0.42
N PHE A 114 -11.01 12.92 0.30
CA PHE A 114 -10.50 13.75 -0.80
C PHE A 114 -10.73 13.11 -2.16
N SER A 115 -10.45 11.83 -2.30
CA SER A 115 -10.67 11.08 -3.54
C SER A 115 -12.16 11.09 -3.94
N GLY A 116 -13.06 10.91 -2.97
CA GLY A 116 -14.51 11.00 -3.22
C GLY A 116 -14.97 12.38 -3.71
N LEU A 117 -14.49 13.45 -3.09
CA LEU A 117 -14.78 14.83 -3.52
C LEU A 117 -14.20 15.13 -4.90
N LEU A 118 -12.97 14.69 -5.14
CA LEU A 118 -12.30 14.84 -6.43
C LEU A 118 -13.04 14.07 -7.53
N ALA A 119 -13.46 12.86 -7.25
CA ALA A 119 -14.27 12.05 -8.16
C ALA A 119 -15.58 12.76 -8.52
N ALA A 120 -16.30 13.27 -7.53
CA ALA A 120 -17.55 14.01 -7.77
C ALA A 120 -17.31 15.24 -8.66
N ALA A 121 -16.26 16.03 -8.41
CA ALA A 121 -15.93 17.21 -9.20
C ALA A 121 -15.54 16.86 -10.65
N ILE A 122 -14.74 15.82 -10.85
CA ILE A 122 -14.26 15.40 -12.17
C ILE A 122 -15.38 14.76 -12.98
N LEU A 123 -16.15 13.84 -12.38
CA LEU A 123 -17.20 13.11 -13.07
C LEU A 123 -18.33 14.02 -13.57
N THR A 124 -18.58 15.14 -12.89
CA THR A 124 -19.61 16.10 -13.30
C THR A 124 -19.13 17.13 -14.33
N ASN A 125 -17.83 17.48 -14.34
CA ASN A 125 -17.36 18.64 -15.09
C ASN A 125 -16.35 18.32 -16.21
N MET A 126 -15.75 17.14 -16.24
CA MET A 126 -14.62 16.85 -17.13
C MET A 126 -14.92 15.79 -18.20
N ASP A 127 -16.18 15.35 -18.35
CA ASP A 127 -16.50 14.34 -19.38
C ASP A 127 -16.40 14.94 -20.78
N GLY A 128 -15.68 14.23 -21.67
CA GLY A 128 -15.47 14.64 -23.06
C GLY A 128 -14.36 15.67 -23.30
N ILE A 129 -13.77 16.26 -22.24
CA ILE A 129 -12.62 17.18 -22.40
C ILE A 129 -11.43 16.43 -22.93
N ALA A 130 -10.78 16.98 -23.98
CA ALA A 130 -9.65 16.36 -24.69
C ALA A 130 -9.96 14.96 -25.23
N LYS A 131 -11.22 14.66 -25.53
CA LYS A 131 -11.71 13.35 -26.00
C LYS A 131 -11.55 12.21 -24.98
N LEU A 132 -11.30 12.55 -23.71
CA LEU A 132 -11.22 11.58 -22.61
C LEU A 132 -12.54 11.54 -21.85
N ARG A 133 -12.89 10.35 -21.36
CA ARG A 133 -14.01 10.17 -20.45
C ARG A 133 -13.66 10.65 -19.04
N ALA A 134 -14.62 11.04 -18.27
CA ALA A 134 -14.43 11.54 -16.91
C ALA A 134 -13.64 10.57 -16.01
N TRP A 135 -13.88 9.26 -16.11
CA TRP A 135 -13.11 8.26 -15.33
C TRP A 135 -11.63 8.17 -15.73
N GLN A 136 -11.29 8.47 -16.99
CA GLN A 136 -9.90 8.51 -17.46
C GLN A 136 -9.17 9.71 -16.86
N TRP A 137 -9.82 10.86 -16.80
CA TRP A 137 -9.29 12.04 -16.12
C TRP A 137 -9.04 11.78 -14.64
N PHE A 138 -9.98 11.11 -13.97
CA PHE A 138 -9.85 10.80 -12.55
C PHE A 138 -8.58 9.94 -12.30
N ILE A 139 -8.41 8.85 -13.03
CA ILE A 139 -7.25 7.97 -12.89
C ILE A 139 -5.94 8.67 -13.27
N LEU A 140 -5.93 9.51 -14.32
CA LEU A 140 -4.76 10.27 -14.72
C LEU A 140 -4.32 11.25 -13.64
N LEU A 141 -5.24 12.01 -13.07
CA LEU A 141 -4.93 12.99 -12.03
C LEU A 141 -4.44 12.31 -10.75
N GLU A 142 -5.08 11.24 -10.29
CA GLU A 142 -4.60 10.46 -9.15
C GLU A 142 -3.20 9.88 -9.41
N GLY A 143 -2.96 9.35 -10.58
CA GLY A 143 -1.65 8.82 -10.98
C GLY A 143 -0.56 9.90 -11.03
N ILE A 144 -0.84 11.08 -11.56
CA ILE A 144 0.12 12.21 -11.59
C ILE A 144 0.45 12.67 -10.17
N VAL A 145 -0.55 12.87 -9.32
CA VAL A 145 -0.35 13.24 -7.92
C VAL A 145 0.49 12.18 -7.20
N SER A 146 0.21 10.90 -7.43
CA SER A 146 0.97 9.79 -6.86
C SER A 146 2.44 9.80 -7.31
N ILE A 147 2.73 10.12 -8.58
CA ILE A 147 4.12 10.28 -9.06
C ILE A 147 4.82 11.43 -8.34
N ILE A 148 4.17 12.58 -8.21
CA ILE A 148 4.75 13.73 -7.51
C ILE A 148 5.10 13.36 -6.06
N VAL A 149 4.18 12.72 -5.36
CA VAL A 149 4.38 12.24 -3.99
C VAL A 149 5.50 11.19 -3.93
N ALA A 150 5.53 10.23 -4.86
CA ALA A 150 6.58 9.22 -4.92
C ALA A 150 7.96 9.82 -5.14
N VAL A 151 8.06 10.80 -6.04
CA VAL A 151 9.33 11.52 -6.30
C VAL A 151 9.79 12.28 -5.05
N THR A 152 8.89 12.97 -4.34
CA THR A 152 9.26 13.64 -3.08
C THR A 152 9.72 12.64 -2.01
N GLY A 153 9.22 11.40 -2.04
CA GLY A 153 9.61 10.33 -1.14
C GLY A 153 11.13 10.05 -1.13
N PHE A 154 11.84 10.22 -2.25
CA PHE A 154 13.30 10.06 -2.30
C PHE A 154 14.06 11.04 -1.38
N TRP A 155 13.46 12.17 -1.06
CA TRP A 155 14.07 13.17 -0.19
C TRP A 155 13.60 13.06 1.25
N PHE A 156 12.37 12.60 1.49
CA PHE A 156 11.78 12.64 2.83
C PHE A 156 11.83 11.30 3.58
N ILE A 157 11.95 10.17 2.89
CA ILE A 157 11.94 8.86 3.56
C ILE A 157 13.34 8.53 4.08
N PRO A 158 13.50 8.31 5.40
CA PRO A 158 14.78 7.87 5.98
C PRO A 158 15.03 6.37 5.68
N ASN A 159 16.28 5.97 5.80
CA ASN A 159 16.66 4.55 5.83
C ASN A 159 16.48 3.97 7.24
N PHE A 160 16.76 2.68 7.39
CA PHE A 160 16.84 2.05 8.72
C PHE A 160 17.95 2.71 9.56
N PRO A 161 17.85 2.71 10.91
CA PRO A 161 18.85 3.33 11.78
C PRO A 161 20.28 2.88 11.52
N ASN A 162 20.47 1.58 11.25
CA ASN A 162 21.78 0.97 10.95
C ASN A 162 22.37 1.37 9.58
N ASN A 163 21.58 1.95 8.69
CA ASN A 163 21.98 2.29 7.31
C ASN A 163 21.55 3.72 6.93
N THR A 164 21.27 4.55 7.92
CA THR A 164 20.87 5.93 7.67
C THR A 164 22.12 6.79 7.43
N GLY A 165 22.11 7.53 6.32
CA GLY A 165 23.18 8.50 6.05
C GLY A 165 22.98 9.78 6.87
N ARG A 166 24.03 10.60 6.97
CA ARG A 166 24.07 11.88 7.72
C ARG A 166 23.08 12.95 7.23
N ARG A 167 22.16 12.63 6.33
CA ARG A 167 21.26 13.62 5.71
C ARG A 167 20.22 14.17 6.69
N TRP A 168 19.67 13.31 7.55
CA TRP A 168 18.58 13.65 8.47
C TRP A 168 18.94 13.45 9.94
N PHE A 169 19.89 12.55 10.21
CA PHE A 169 20.26 12.16 11.56
C PHE A 169 21.78 12.15 11.68
N THR A 170 22.28 12.57 12.83
CA THR A 170 23.68 12.39 13.21
C THR A 170 23.94 10.92 13.53
N GLU A 171 25.19 10.51 13.53
CA GLU A 171 25.59 9.15 13.92
C GLU A 171 25.15 8.82 15.36
N GLU A 172 25.19 9.80 16.25
CA GLU A 172 24.76 9.66 17.64
C GLU A 172 23.25 9.47 17.77
N GLU A 173 22.44 10.19 16.99
CA GLU A 173 20.99 10.04 16.95
C GLU A 173 20.56 8.69 16.39
N ALA A 174 21.24 8.21 15.35
CA ALA A 174 20.99 6.89 14.78
C ALA A 174 21.37 5.77 15.77
N ALA A 175 22.53 5.88 16.43
CA ALA A 175 22.96 4.95 17.46
C ALA A 175 22.01 4.96 18.67
N MET A 176 21.50 6.13 19.06
CA MET A 176 20.51 6.25 20.13
C MET A 176 19.20 5.58 19.74
N ALA A 177 18.72 5.74 18.50
CA ALA A 177 17.52 5.07 18.01
C ALA A 177 17.67 3.55 18.07
N GLU A 178 18.82 3.02 17.65
CA GLU A 178 19.14 1.61 17.71
C GLU A 178 19.20 1.08 19.15
N TYR A 179 19.87 1.79 20.04
CA TYR A 179 19.93 1.47 21.48
C TYR A 179 18.53 1.41 22.11
N ARG A 180 17.66 2.38 21.82
CA ARG A 180 16.28 2.40 22.31
C ARG A 180 15.48 1.18 21.86
N GLN A 181 15.72 0.70 20.63
CA GLN A 181 15.06 -0.51 20.12
C GLN A 181 15.52 -1.75 20.89
N VAL A 182 16.83 -1.91 21.10
CA VAL A 182 17.40 -3.03 21.87
C VAL A 182 16.83 -3.04 23.30
N VAL A 183 16.81 -1.90 23.98
CA VAL A 183 16.23 -1.78 25.33
C VAL A 183 14.74 -2.09 25.33
N SER A 184 13.98 -1.60 24.34
CA SER A 184 12.54 -1.86 24.21
C SER A 184 12.22 -3.34 23.90
N ALA A 185 13.15 -4.05 23.27
CA ALA A 185 13.04 -5.48 23.00
C ALA A 185 13.43 -6.38 24.18
N GLY A 186 13.88 -5.80 25.29
CA GLY A 186 14.30 -6.55 26.49
C GLY A 186 15.79 -6.79 26.59
N GLY A 187 16.61 -6.08 25.81
CA GLY A 187 18.08 -6.17 25.86
C GLY A 187 18.69 -7.32 25.08
N THR A 188 17.88 -8.18 24.49
CA THR A 188 18.35 -9.23 23.59
C THR A 188 18.23 -8.77 22.15
N ARG A 189 19.36 -8.38 21.56
CA ARG A 189 19.51 -8.39 20.11
C ARG A 189 19.92 -9.83 19.78
N GLU A 190 18.98 -10.63 19.36
CA GLU A 190 19.36 -11.83 18.61
C GLU A 190 19.93 -11.30 17.30
N ASP A 191 21.25 -11.34 17.19
CA ASP A 191 21.97 -11.14 15.94
C ASP A 191 21.71 -12.36 15.02
N ASP A 192 20.45 -12.62 14.71
CA ASP A 192 20.07 -13.53 13.66
C ASP A 192 20.37 -12.85 12.31
N GLU A 193 21.67 -12.84 12.00
CA GLU A 193 22.13 -12.55 10.67
C GLU A 193 21.53 -13.55 9.70
N GLY A 194 20.33 -13.26 9.20
CA GLY A 194 20.05 -13.66 7.83
C GLY A 194 19.11 -14.83 7.58
N ASP A 195 18.47 -15.48 8.56
CA ASP A 195 17.45 -16.48 8.24
C ASP A 195 16.02 -15.90 8.20
N TYR A 196 15.80 -15.02 7.20
CA TYR A 196 14.47 -14.45 6.97
C TYR A 196 13.41 -15.51 6.65
N TRP A 197 13.80 -16.61 6.00
CA TRP A 197 12.89 -17.71 5.68
C TRP A 197 12.57 -18.55 6.93
N GLY A 198 13.53 -18.71 7.83
CA GLY A 198 13.29 -19.31 9.15
C GLY A 198 12.30 -18.47 9.95
N GLY A 199 12.41 -17.15 9.93
CA GLY A 199 11.43 -16.23 10.54
C GLY A 199 10.02 -16.37 9.95
N VAL A 200 9.89 -16.51 8.65
CA VAL A 200 8.58 -16.79 7.99
C VAL A 200 8.03 -18.14 8.45
N LEU A 201 8.87 -19.18 8.51
CA LEU A 201 8.44 -20.50 8.94
C LEU A 201 8.01 -20.53 10.42
N LEU A 202 8.71 -19.80 11.27
CA LEU A 202 8.33 -19.59 12.67
C LEU A 202 6.98 -18.90 12.79
N ALA A 203 6.75 -17.83 12.06
CA ALA A 203 5.47 -17.12 12.04
C ALA A 203 4.31 -18.01 11.59
N VAL A 204 4.52 -18.86 10.58
CA VAL A 204 3.50 -19.82 10.10
C VAL A 204 3.19 -20.89 11.13
N LYS A 205 4.16 -21.28 11.95
CA LYS A 205 3.99 -22.28 13.00
C LYS A 205 3.38 -21.73 14.28
N ASP A 206 3.43 -20.42 14.48
CA ASP A 206 2.92 -19.78 15.69
C ASP A 206 1.39 -19.70 15.68
N PRO A 207 0.69 -20.31 16.67
CA PRO A 207 -0.77 -20.28 16.76
C PRO A 207 -1.33 -18.85 16.98
N PHE A 208 -0.58 -17.96 17.63
CA PHE A 208 -0.99 -16.57 17.82
C PHE A 208 -1.06 -15.82 16.50
N THR A 209 -0.16 -16.08 15.56
CA THR A 209 -0.21 -15.53 14.20
C THR A 209 -1.53 -15.86 13.51
N TRP A 210 -1.98 -17.11 13.61
CA TRP A 210 -3.28 -17.52 13.03
C TRP A 210 -4.48 -16.93 13.76
N GLY A 211 -4.39 -16.78 15.10
CA GLY A 211 -5.40 -16.09 15.88
C GLY A 211 -5.60 -14.63 15.44
N PHE A 212 -4.51 -13.88 15.30
CA PHE A 212 -4.56 -12.51 14.79
C PHE A 212 -5.02 -12.44 13.33
N ALA A 213 -4.61 -13.37 12.49
CA ALA A 213 -5.07 -13.46 11.10
C ALA A 213 -6.60 -13.68 11.04
N ALA A 214 -7.14 -14.55 11.87
CA ALA A 214 -8.58 -14.80 11.93
C ALA A 214 -9.38 -13.58 12.42
N ILE A 215 -8.86 -12.86 13.43
CA ILE A 215 -9.47 -11.60 13.91
C ILE A 215 -9.46 -10.56 12.79
N HIS A 216 -8.32 -10.38 12.13
CA HIS A 216 -8.19 -9.41 11.04
C HIS A 216 -9.09 -9.77 9.85
N PHE A 217 -9.16 -11.03 9.48
CA PHE A 217 -10.07 -11.52 8.44
C PHE A 217 -11.53 -11.19 8.76
N SER A 218 -11.98 -11.46 9.99
CA SER A 218 -13.34 -11.16 10.44
C SER A 218 -13.62 -9.65 10.39
N LEU A 219 -12.65 -8.83 10.75
CA LEU A 219 -12.77 -7.37 10.71
C LEU A 219 -12.89 -6.85 9.26
N ILE A 220 -12.12 -7.40 8.33
CA ILE A 220 -12.21 -7.04 6.90
C ILE A 220 -13.55 -7.46 6.32
N ILE A 221 -14.07 -8.64 6.66
CA ILE A 221 -15.43 -9.06 6.23
C ILE A 221 -16.47 -8.04 6.72
N ALA A 222 -16.41 -7.65 7.99
CA ALA A 222 -17.33 -6.66 8.54
C ALA A 222 -17.21 -5.28 7.85
N GLN A 223 -16.00 -4.87 7.47
CA GLN A 223 -15.79 -3.64 6.71
C GLN A 223 -16.27 -3.73 5.26
N SER A 224 -16.18 -4.88 4.61
CA SER A 224 -16.60 -5.08 3.22
C SER A 224 -18.10 -4.82 3.04
N PHE A 225 -18.91 -4.99 4.09
CA PHE A 225 -20.34 -4.72 4.04
C PHE A 225 -20.65 -3.29 3.59
N LYS A 226 -19.89 -2.30 4.03
CA LYS A 226 -20.07 -0.89 3.64
C LYS A 226 -19.89 -0.65 2.14
N ASP A 227 -19.02 -1.43 1.50
CA ASP A 227 -18.66 -1.27 0.09
C ASP A 227 -19.71 -1.90 -0.83
N PHE A 228 -20.42 -2.92 -0.35
CA PHE A 228 -21.51 -3.59 -1.08
C PHE A 228 -22.90 -3.05 -0.76
N PHE A 229 -23.08 -2.34 0.35
CA PHE A 229 -24.38 -1.82 0.77
C PHE A 229 -25.10 -0.96 -0.29
N PRO A 230 -24.41 -0.05 -1.00
CA PRO A 230 -25.05 0.77 -2.04
C PRO A 230 -25.59 -0.05 -3.22
N SER A 231 -24.97 -1.21 -3.52
CA SER A 231 -25.41 -2.07 -4.63
C SER A 231 -26.56 -2.99 -4.28
N VAL A 232 -26.83 -3.19 -2.98
CA VAL A 232 -27.92 -4.05 -2.48
C VAL A 232 -29.19 -3.24 -2.22
N SER A 233 -29.09 -1.91 -2.06
CA SER A 233 -30.24 -1.03 -1.93
C SER A 233 -30.85 -0.79 -3.31
N PRO A 234 -32.07 -1.30 -3.62
CA PRO A 234 -32.74 -0.96 -4.86
C PRO A 234 -32.99 0.55 -4.87
N SER A 235 -32.46 1.23 -5.90
CA SER A 235 -32.83 2.61 -6.15
C SER A 235 -34.31 2.70 -6.44
N HIS A 236 -35.10 2.99 -5.43
CA HIS A 236 -36.44 3.49 -5.62
C HIS A 236 -36.31 4.93 -6.14
N ALA A 237 -36.29 5.09 -7.43
CA ALA A 237 -36.56 6.33 -8.17
C ALA A 237 -37.62 6.05 -9.20
#